data_43176e24973d88f3d41ce60a33c32ed9
#
_entry.id   43176e24973d88f3d41ce60a33c32ed9
#
_cell.length_a   1.000
_cell.length_b   1.000
_cell.length_c   1.000
_cell.angle_alpha   90.00
_cell.angle_beta   90.00
_cell.angle_gamma   90.00
#
_symmetry.space_group_name_H-M   'P 1'
#
loop_
_entity.id
_entity.type
_entity.pdbx_description
1 polymer ?
#
loop_
_entity_poly.entity_id
_entity_poly.type
_entity_poly.pdbx_seq_one_letter_code
_entity_poly.pdbx_strand_id
1 'polypeptide(L)'
;MRAFLSRVFWAAVALVIVPGAALLWWANQPLQLPAGANSLDLSIEPGTKPAAIAQAVADAGVGVQPQLLWWWFRLSGQARSLRAGGYEITSGTTPARLTRMIARGEESLRTLGLIDGWNWRQVRQALARSPDLKNDSQTLSDDALMQALGRPGVAPEGQFYPDTYSYAKGSSDLALLRRAMHAMDTHLAAAWAARSPDAVVQTPGQALILASIIEKETGRAQDRAMISSVFNNRLRIGMRLQTDPSVIYGLGAGFDGNLRKVDLLNDTPYNTYTRAGLPPTPIAMPGKAALWAAVQPAQSKALYFVARGDGTSAFSESLDAHNRAVVQYQLRKQPAAK
;
A
#
# COMPACT_ATOMS: atom_id res chain seq x y z
N MET A 1 -42.99 41.65 -46.06
CA MET A 1 -43.08 40.39 -45.33
C MET A 1 -41.76 39.59 -45.34
N ARG A 2 -41.16 39.31 -46.54
CA ARG A 2 -39.87 38.55 -46.66
C ARG A 2 -38.68 39.20 -45.94
N ALA A 3 -38.49 40.53 -46.04
CA ALA A 3 -37.41 41.25 -45.36
C ALA A 3 -37.55 41.28 -43.84
N PHE A 4 -38.76 41.29 -43.29
CA PHE A 4 -39.03 41.21 -41.83
C PHE A 4 -38.74 39.81 -41.31
N LEU A 5 -39.18 38.77 -41.99
CA LEU A 5 -38.87 37.36 -41.65
C LEU A 5 -37.38 37.06 -41.66
N SER A 6 -36.65 37.62 -42.68
CA SER A 6 -35.19 37.51 -42.73
C SER A 6 -34.51 38.19 -41.55
N ARG A 7 -34.92 39.38 -41.14
CA ARG A 7 -34.38 40.09 -39.97
C ARG A 7 -34.63 39.34 -38.69
N VAL A 8 -35.82 38.79 -38.51
CA VAL A 8 -36.18 37.97 -37.33
C VAL A 8 -35.34 36.67 -37.30
N PHE A 9 -35.18 36.02 -38.46
CA PHE A 9 -34.32 34.82 -38.54
C PHE A 9 -32.86 35.12 -38.20
N TRP A 10 -32.27 36.17 -38.77
CA TRP A 10 -30.88 36.54 -38.46
C TRP A 10 -30.70 37.02 -37.00
N ALA A 11 -31.69 37.70 -36.41
CA ALA A 11 -31.70 38.07 -35.02
C ALA A 11 -31.75 36.81 -34.10
N ALA A 12 -32.59 35.84 -34.45
CA ALA A 12 -32.64 34.55 -33.73
C ALA A 12 -31.32 33.74 -33.84
N VAL A 13 -30.72 33.73 -35.04
CA VAL A 13 -29.40 33.09 -35.27
C VAL A 13 -28.33 33.82 -34.45
N ALA A 14 -28.31 35.15 -34.46
CA ALA A 14 -27.35 35.92 -33.66
C ALA A 14 -27.53 35.69 -32.14
N LEU A 15 -28.76 35.54 -31.68
CA LEU A 15 -29.08 35.27 -30.26
C LEU A 15 -28.52 33.92 -29.76
N VAL A 16 -28.27 32.95 -30.64
CA VAL A 16 -27.68 31.65 -30.29
C VAL A 16 -26.19 31.64 -30.56
N ILE A 17 -25.74 32.17 -31.70
CA ILE A 17 -24.33 32.10 -32.09
C ILE A 17 -23.45 32.99 -31.21
N VAL A 18 -23.89 34.21 -30.88
CA VAL A 18 -23.06 35.13 -30.08
C VAL A 18 -22.80 34.61 -28.65
N PRO A 19 -23.81 34.13 -27.88
CA PRO A 19 -23.57 33.55 -26.58
C PRO A 19 -22.74 32.26 -26.67
N GLY A 20 -22.94 31.43 -27.70
CA GLY A 20 -22.17 30.22 -27.93
C GLY A 20 -20.68 30.52 -28.20
N ALA A 21 -20.42 31.52 -29.06
CA ALA A 21 -19.05 31.97 -29.33
C ALA A 21 -18.39 32.59 -28.07
N ALA A 22 -19.13 33.40 -27.33
CA ALA A 22 -18.64 33.96 -26.07
C ALA A 22 -18.31 32.88 -25.01
N LEU A 23 -19.14 31.85 -24.88
CA LEU A 23 -18.91 30.74 -23.99
C LEU A 23 -17.67 29.90 -24.42
N LEU A 24 -17.50 29.65 -25.72
CA LEU A 24 -16.34 28.99 -26.27
C LEU A 24 -15.05 29.78 -26.05
N TRP A 25 -15.10 31.10 -26.25
CA TRP A 25 -13.98 31.99 -25.98
C TRP A 25 -13.61 31.93 -24.49
N TRP A 26 -14.61 32.12 -23.59
CA TRP A 26 -14.42 32.04 -22.14
C TRP A 26 -13.85 30.67 -21.70
N ALA A 27 -14.35 29.59 -22.26
CA ALA A 27 -13.88 28.24 -21.91
C ALA A 27 -12.41 27.99 -22.26
N ASN A 28 -11.82 28.81 -23.12
CA ASN A 28 -10.40 28.76 -23.46
C ASN A 28 -9.55 29.84 -22.76
N GLN A 29 -10.14 30.67 -21.88
CA GLN A 29 -9.39 31.60 -21.06
C GLN A 29 -8.85 30.90 -19.81
N PRO A 30 -7.62 31.26 -19.35
CA PRO A 30 -7.10 30.73 -18.10
C PRO A 30 -8.00 31.07 -16.91
N LEU A 31 -8.22 30.05 -16.04
CA LEU A 31 -8.88 30.24 -14.76
C LEU A 31 -8.01 31.11 -13.83
N GLN A 32 -8.64 31.98 -13.09
CA GLN A 32 -7.95 32.82 -12.11
C GLN A 32 -7.76 32.03 -10.82
N LEU A 33 -6.52 31.92 -10.37
CA LEU A 33 -6.17 31.36 -9.07
C LEU A 33 -6.00 32.49 -8.06
N PRO A 34 -6.12 32.23 -6.74
CA PRO A 34 -5.81 33.20 -5.70
C PRO A 34 -4.39 33.75 -5.83
N ALA A 35 -4.17 34.97 -5.42
CA ALA A 35 -2.87 35.61 -5.47
C ALA A 35 -1.81 34.79 -4.71
N GLY A 36 -0.71 34.45 -5.38
CA GLY A 36 0.38 33.65 -4.82
C GLY A 36 0.20 32.13 -4.93
N ALA A 37 -0.96 31.63 -5.43
CA ALA A 37 -1.14 30.20 -5.65
C ALA A 37 -0.71 29.79 -7.07
N ASN A 38 0.22 28.84 -7.17
CA ASN A 38 0.61 28.24 -8.44
C ASN A 38 -0.29 27.06 -8.84
N SER A 39 -0.93 26.44 -7.85
CA SER A 39 -1.89 25.37 -8.04
C SER A 39 -2.92 25.31 -6.92
N LEU A 40 -4.08 24.71 -7.18
CA LEU A 40 -5.15 24.42 -6.23
C LEU A 40 -5.57 22.97 -6.36
N ASP A 41 -5.91 22.35 -5.24
CA ASP A 41 -6.41 20.99 -5.21
C ASP A 41 -7.94 20.99 -5.20
N LEU A 42 -8.50 20.16 -6.06
CA LEU A 42 -9.94 19.91 -6.17
C LEU A 42 -10.22 18.45 -5.86
N SER A 43 -10.98 18.18 -4.80
CA SER A 43 -11.46 16.83 -4.49
C SER A 43 -12.93 16.69 -4.89
N ILE A 44 -13.25 15.68 -5.67
CA ILE A 44 -14.60 15.34 -6.13
C ILE A 44 -14.97 13.97 -5.55
N GLU A 45 -15.99 13.93 -4.70
CA GLU A 45 -16.45 12.67 -4.10
C GLU A 45 -17.27 11.83 -5.10
N PRO A 46 -17.27 10.49 -4.95
CA PRO A 46 -18.11 9.61 -5.76
C PRO A 46 -19.60 9.99 -5.69
N GLY A 47 -20.25 10.07 -6.85
CA GLY A 47 -21.68 10.42 -6.94
C GLY A 47 -21.98 11.92 -6.93
N THR A 48 -20.98 12.80 -6.89
CA THR A 48 -21.17 14.25 -6.96
C THR A 48 -21.78 14.66 -8.30
N LYS A 49 -22.87 15.43 -8.26
CA LYS A 49 -23.57 15.92 -9.46
C LYS A 49 -22.76 17.03 -10.15
N PRO A 50 -22.87 17.20 -11.49
CA PRO A 50 -22.11 18.23 -12.22
C PRO A 50 -22.24 19.65 -11.68
N ALA A 51 -23.42 20.04 -11.17
CA ALA A 51 -23.61 21.34 -10.55
C ALA A 51 -22.82 21.51 -9.26
N ALA A 52 -22.77 20.45 -8.43
CA ALA A 52 -21.97 20.43 -7.20
C ALA A 52 -20.45 20.40 -7.51
N ILE A 53 -20.03 19.74 -8.60
CA ILE A 53 -18.64 19.81 -9.07
C ILE A 53 -18.27 21.25 -9.45
N ALA A 54 -19.14 21.95 -10.20
CA ALA A 54 -18.90 23.33 -10.57
C ALA A 54 -18.81 24.25 -9.34
N GLN A 55 -19.63 24.01 -8.32
CA GLN A 55 -19.58 24.72 -7.04
C GLN A 55 -18.27 24.41 -6.28
N ALA A 56 -17.88 23.12 -6.20
CA ALA A 56 -16.63 22.70 -5.55
C ALA A 56 -15.38 23.35 -6.17
N VAL A 57 -15.37 23.60 -7.49
CA VAL A 57 -14.29 24.34 -8.16
C VAL A 57 -14.20 25.78 -7.65
N ALA A 58 -15.34 26.46 -7.49
CA ALA A 58 -15.35 27.82 -6.95
C ALA A 58 -15.01 27.84 -5.46
N ASP A 59 -15.51 26.88 -4.68
CA ASP A 59 -15.23 26.75 -3.24
C ASP A 59 -13.75 26.43 -2.97
N ALA A 60 -13.06 25.76 -3.91
CA ALA A 60 -11.62 25.57 -3.88
C ALA A 60 -10.82 26.88 -4.08
N GLY A 61 -11.49 28.00 -4.36
CA GLY A 61 -10.87 29.32 -4.53
C GLY A 61 -10.57 29.69 -5.99
N VAL A 62 -11.02 28.90 -6.96
CA VAL A 62 -10.88 29.24 -8.37
C VAL A 62 -11.86 30.38 -8.73
N GLY A 63 -11.35 31.45 -9.35
CA GLY A 63 -12.14 32.60 -9.79
C GLY A 63 -13.05 32.26 -10.98
N VAL A 64 -14.09 31.46 -10.74
CA VAL A 64 -15.06 31.01 -11.74
C VAL A 64 -16.48 31.13 -11.22
N GLN A 65 -17.42 31.50 -12.11
CA GLN A 65 -18.85 31.43 -11.79
C GLN A 65 -19.35 29.98 -11.93
N PRO A 66 -19.86 29.34 -10.86
CA PRO A 66 -20.29 27.93 -10.91
C PRO A 66 -21.35 27.65 -11.97
N GLN A 67 -22.31 28.58 -12.17
CA GLN A 67 -23.36 28.45 -13.16
C GLN A 67 -22.81 28.40 -14.58
N LEU A 68 -21.79 29.22 -14.88
CA LEU A 68 -21.17 29.26 -16.20
C LEU A 68 -20.37 27.98 -16.49
N LEU A 69 -19.65 27.48 -15.47
CA LEU A 69 -18.92 26.20 -15.57
C LEU A 69 -19.90 25.01 -15.72
N TRP A 70 -21.02 25.01 -14.99
CA TRP A 70 -22.06 23.98 -15.15
C TRP A 70 -22.67 24.00 -16.56
N TRP A 71 -22.98 25.20 -17.15
CA TRP A 71 -23.44 25.29 -18.52
C TRP A 71 -22.39 24.74 -19.50
N TRP A 72 -21.10 25.02 -19.27
CA TRP A 72 -20.01 24.47 -20.05
C TRP A 72 -19.99 22.95 -19.99
N PHE A 73 -20.10 22.33 -18.82
CA PHE A 73 -20.17 20.88 -18.68
C PHE A 73 -21.29 20.26 -19.52
N ARG A 74 -22.45 20.92 -19.56
CA ARG A 74 -23.61 20.44 -20.34
C ARG A 74 -23.42 20.60 -21.84
N LEU A 75 -23.02 21.79 -22.27
CA LEU A 75 -22.93 22.12 -23.69
C LEU A 75 -21.72 21.45 -24.38
N SER A 76 -20.64 21.20 -23.66
CA SER A 76 -19.51 20.40 -24.13
C SER A 76 -19.82 18.90 -24.24
N GLY A 77 -20.98 18.44 -23.78
CA GLY A 77 -21.38 17.02 -23.78
C GLY A 77 -20.68 16.17 -22.72
N GLN A 78 -19.84 16.76 -21.85
CA GLN A 78 -19.02 16.02 -20.90
C GLN A 78 -19.65 15.87 -19.50
N ALA A 79 -20.81 16.45 -19.25
CA ALA A 79 -21.49 16.42 -17.95
C ALA A 79 -21.70 15.00 -17.38
N ARG A 80 -21.87 13.99 -18.24
CA ARG A 80 -22.08 12.58 -17.83
C ARG A 80 -20.79 11.80 -17.64
N SER A 81 -19.65 12.34 -18.09
CA SER A 81 -18.35 11.70 -18.06
C SER A 81 -17.48 12.18 -16.89
N LEU A 82 -17.93 13.16 -16.11
CA LEU A 82 -17.17 13.69 -14.99
C LEU A 82 -16.99 12.62 -13.91
N ARG A 83 -15.74 12.46 -13.48
CA ARG A 83 -15.31 11.39 -12.54
C ARG A 83 -14.95 11.97 -11.19
N ALA A 84 -15.23 11.21 -10.14
CA ALA A 84 -14.68 11.44 -8.82
C ALA A 84 -13.16 11.29 -8.82
N GLY A 85 -12.48 11.99 -7.92
CA GLY A 85 -11.03 11.92 -7.77
C GLY A 85 -10.42 13.23 -7.28
N GLY A 86 -9.10 13.25 -7.14
CA GLY A 86 -8.32 14.43 -6.77
C GLY A 86 -7.63 15.03 -8.00
N TYR A 87 -7.92 16.30 -8.26
CA TYR A 87 -7.39 17.01 -9.42
C TYR A 87 -6.60 18.22 -8.97
N GLU A 88 -5.48 18.49 -9.63
CA GLU A 88 -4.70 19.69 -9.38
C GLU A 88 -4.94 20.71 -10.51
N ILE A 89 -5.49 21.86 -10.15
CA ILE A 89 -5.72 22.98 -11.06
C ILE A 89 -4.51 23.90 -11.01
N THR A 90 -3.70 23.89 -12.06
CA THR A 90 -2.47 24.70 -12.16
C THR A 90 -2.74 26.03 -12.87
N SER A 91 -1.85 27.01 -12.67
CA SER A 91 -1.87 28.26 -13.42
C SER A 91 -1.92 27.99 -14.92
N GLY A 92 -2.77 28.70 -15.66
CA GLY A 92 -3.01 28.50 -17.08
C GLY A 92 -4.02 27.40 -17.43
N THR A 93 -4.58 26.67 -16.46
CA THR A 93 -5.68 25.74 -16.70
C THR A 93 -6.92 26.51 -17.16
N THR A 94 -7.53 26.07 -18.26
CA THR A 94 -8.77 26.66 -18.79
C THR A 94 -9.98 25.82 -18.38
N PRO A 95 -11.23 26.37 -18.36
CA PRO A 95 -12.44 25.58 -18.14
C PRO A 95 -12.56 24.36 -19.05
N ALA A 96 -12.18 24.47 -20.30
CA ALA A 96 -12.19 23.38 -21.26
C ALA A 96 -11.17 22.29 -20.90
N ARG A 97 -9.97 22.67 -20.45
CA ARG A 97 -8.94 21.73 -19.96
C ARG A 97 -9.38 21.04 -18.69
N LEU A 98 -9.85 21.81 -17.69
CA LEU A 98 -10.36 21.29 -16.43
C LEU A 98 -11.45 20.24 -16.65
N THR A 99 -12.43 20.56 -17.52
CA THR A 99 -13.52 19.65 -17.86
C THR A 99 -12.98 18.33 -18.44
N ARG A 100 -12.01 18.39 -19.36
CA ARG A 100 -11.37 17.19 -19.94
C ARG A 100 -10.61 16.39 -18.91
N MET A 101 -9.86 17.06 -18.03
CA MET A 101 -9.12 16.39 -16.93
C MET A 101 -10.09 15.59 -16.07
N ILE A 102 -11.18 16.20 -15.62
CA ILE A 102 -12.18 15.53 -14.78
C ILE A 102 -12.89 14.43 -15.57
N ALA A 103 -13.27 14.66 -16.83
CA ALA A 103 -13.95 13.66 -17.66
C ALA A 103 -13.09 12.44 -17.99
N ARG A 104 -11.79 12.63 -18.14
CA ARG A 104 -10.82 11.55 -18.39
C ARG A 104 -10.31 10.89 -17.12
N GLY A 105 -10.53 11.53 -15.96
CA GLY A 105 -9.94 11.07 -14.68
C GLY A 105 -8.42 11.27 -14.65
N GLU A 106 -7.94 12.39 -15.19
CA GLU A 106 -6.51 12.78 -15.12
C GLU A 106 -6.21 13.31 -13.72
N GLU A 107 -6.26 12.39 -12.73
CA GLU A 107 -6.06 12.72 -11.32
C GLU A 107 -4.60 13.08 -11.04
N SER A 108 -4.38 14.04 -10.13
CA SER A 108 -3.08 14.29 -9.53
C SER A 108 -2.83 13.25 -8.44
N LEU A 109 -2.22 12.14 -8.81
CA LEU A 109 -1.95 11.05 -7.89
C LEU A 109 -0.63 11.25 -7.17
N ARG A 110 -0.64 10.96 -5.88
CA ARG A 110 0.55 10.74 -5.05
C ARG A 110 0.73 9.24 -4.86
N THR A 111 1.89 8.84 -4.38
CA THR A 111 2.18 7.44 -4.10
C THR A 111 2.70 7.28 -2.68
N LEU A 112 2.31 6.19 -2.03
CA LEU A 112 2.86 5.72 -0.77
C LEU A 112 3.34 4.28 -0.96
N GLY A 113 4.65 4.05 -0.73
CA GLY A 113 5.21 2.70 -0.72
C GLY A 113 5.05 2.07 0.66
N LEU A 114 4.46 0.89 0.71
CA LEU A 114 4.57 -0.04 1.83
C LEU A 114 5.65 -1.06 1.46
N ILE A 115 6.65 -1.22 2.31
CA ILE A 115 7.85 -1.98 1.97
C ILE A 115 7.78 -3.40 2.55
N ASP A 116 8.25 -4.39 1.81
CA ASP A 116 8.39 -5.77 2.27
C ASP A 116 9.14 -5.82 3.62
N GLY A 117 8.63 -6.60 4.55
CA GLY A 117 9.23 -6.76 5.87
C GLY A 117 8.98 -5.61 6.86
N TRP A 118 8.25 -4.56 6.49
CA TRP A 118 7.79 -3.57 7.47
C TRP A 118 6.83 -4.20 8.46
N ASN A 119 6.88 -3.75 9.71
CA ASN A 119 5.86 -4.04 10.71
C ASN A 119 4.75 -2.96 10.69
N TRP A 120 3.66 -3.23 11.38
CA TRP A 120 2.51 -2.32 11.45
C TRP A 120 2.87 -0.92 11.95
N ARG A 121 3.80 -0.79 12.90
CA ARG A 121 4.27 0.50 13.40
C ARG A 121 4.92 1.34 12.29
N GLN A 122 5.73 0.72 11.43
CA GLN A 122 6.35 1.39 10.29
C GLN A 122 5.32 1.82 9.26
N VAL A 123 4.30 1.00 9.01
CA VAL A 123 3.17 1.37 8.14
C VAL A 123 2.44 2.59 8.71
N ARG A 124 2.08 2.59 10.00
CA ARG A 124 1.47 3.76 10.65
C ARG A 124 2.32 5.02 10.55
N GLN A 125 3.63 4.89 10.73
CA GLN A 125 4.55 6.03 10.58
C GLN A 125 4.59 6.57 9.15
N ALA A 126 4.55 5.71 8.14
CA ALA A 126 4.53 6.11 6.75
C ALA A 126 3.22 6.84 6.39
N LEU A 127 2.07 6.33 6.84
CA LEU A 127 0.78 7.01 6.70
C LEU A 127 0.80 8.41 7.35
N ALA A 128 1.25 8.50 8.60
CA ALA A 128 1.31 9.77 9.35
C ALA A 128 2.25 10.80 8.73
N ARG A 129 3.28 10.36 8.00
CA ARG A 129 4.23 11.25 7.29
C ARG A 129 3.76 11.69 5.91
N SER A 130 2.65 11.14 5.41
CA SER A 130 2.10 11.47 4.10
C SER A 130 1.22 12.74 4.21
N PRO A 131 1.73 13.94 3.86
CA PRO A 131 1.03 15.21 4.11
C PRO A 131 -0.25 15.34 3.27
N ASP A 132 -0.35 14.57 2.20
CA ASP A 132 -1.45 14.61 1.25
C ASP A 132 -2.55 13.58 1.55
N LEU A 133 -2.38 12.72 2.56
CA LEU A 133 -3.43 11.82 3.04
C LEU A 133 -4.22 12.45 4.18
N LYS A 134 -5.53 12.21 4.18
CA LYS A 134 -6.38 12.48 5.33
C LYS A 134 -6.18 11.35 6.34
N ASN A 135 -5.56 11.66 7.47
CA ASN A 135 -5.16 10.71 8.51
C ASN A 135 -6.35 10.28 9.40
N ASP A 136 -7.39 9.69 8.81
CA ASP A 136 -8.59 9.22 9.53
C ASP A 136 -8.27 8.07 10.50
N SER A 137 -7.18 7.32 10.24
CA SER A 137 -6.74 6.21 11.10
C SER A 137 -5.92 6.63 12.31
N GLN A 138 -5.38 7.85 12.34
CA GLN A 138 -4.36 8.27 13.32
C GLN A 138 -4.83 8.18 14.76
N THR A 139 -6.09 8.53 15.02
CA THR A 139 -6.70 8.53 16.36
C THR A 139 -7.33 7.20 16.75
N LEU A 140 -7.39 6.23 15.82
CA LEU A 140 -7.99 4.94 16.08
C LEU A 140 -7.01 4.00 16.78
N SER A 141 -7.49 3.25 17.77
CA SER A 141 -6.79 2.07 18.27
C SER A 141 -6.71 1.01 17.17
N ASP A 142 -5.81 0.04 17.30
CA ASP A 142 -5.67 -1.05 16.33
C ASP A 142 -6.98 -1.84 16.16
N ASP A 143 -7.71 -2.09 17.25
CA ASP A 143 -9.02 -2.76 17.21
C ASP A 143 -10.07 -1.92 16.48
N ALA A 144 -10.16 -0.62 16.79
CA ALA A 144 -11.11 0.29 16.15
C ALA A 144 -10.79 0.46 14.64
N LEU A 145 -9.52 0.52 14.30
CA LEU A 145 -9.07 0.56 12.91
C LEU A 145 -9.50 -0.72 12.17
N MET A 146 -9.21 -1.90 12.72
CA MET A 146 -9.54 -3.17 12.08
C MET A 146 -11.05 -3.39 11.99
N GLN A 147 -11.82 -2.89 12.98
CA GLN A 147 -13.27 -2.84 12.88
C GLN A 147 -13.74 -1.93 11.74
N ALA A 148 -13.16 -0.73 11.59
CA ALA A 148 -13.47 0.19 10.48
C ALA A 148 -13.08 -0.36 9.11
N LEU A 149 -12.08 -1.26 9.06
CA LEU A 149 -11.66 -1.99 7.87
C LEU A 149 -12.48 -3.26 7.61
N GLY A 150 -13.42 -3.63 8.51
CA GLY A 150 -14.28 -4.81 8.35
C GLY A 150 -13.68 -6.11 8.89
N ARG A 151 -12.65 -6.04 9.75
CA ARG A 151 -11.98 -7.19 10.39
C ARG A 151 -11.87 -7.08 11.90
N PRO A 152 -12.98 -7.03 12.63
CA PRO A 152 -12.95 -6.95 14.09
C PRO A 152 -12.21 -8.16 14.68
N GLY A 153 -11.39 -7.91 15.73
CA GLY A 153 -10.66 -8.94 16.46
C GLY A 153 -9.41 -9.49 15.74
N VAL A 154 -9.06 -8.99 14.57
CA VAL A 154 -7.82 -9.37 13.84
C VAL A 154 -6.76 -8.31 14.12
N ALA A 155 -5.55 -8.75 14.50
CA ALA A 155 -4.42 -7.83 14.64
C ALA A 155 -4.00 -7.26 13.27
N PRO A 156 -3.62 -5.98 13.16
CA PRO A 156 -3.25 -5.34 11.89
C PRO A 156 -1.92 -5.85 11.31
N GLU A 157 -1.08 -6.48 12.13
CA GLU A 157 0.22 -6.97 11.70
C GLU A 157 0.08 -8.04 10.61
N GLY A 158 0.82 -7.86 9.50
CA GLY A 158 0.79 -8.76 8.36
C GLY A 158 -0.41 -8.61 7.42
N GLN A 159 -1.39 -7.72 7.74
CA GLN A 159 -2.65 -7.65 6.99
C GLN A 159 -2.60 -6.77 5.74
N PHE A 160 -1.55 -5.96 5.55
CA PHE A 160 -1.45 -5.01 4.44
C PHE A 160 -0.35 -5.43 3.49
N TYR A 161 -0.70 -5.67 2.23
CA TYR A 161 0.28 -6.11 1.23
C TYR A 161 1.28 -4.99 0.92
N PRO A 162 2.58 -5.27 0.96
CA PRO A 162 3.60 -4.30 0.57
C PRO A 162 3.56 -4.07 -0.94
N ASP A 163 3.35 -2.81 -1.34
CA ASP A 163 3.33 -2.34 -2.73
C ASP A 163 3.35 -0.81 -2.74
N THR A 164 3.39 -0.23 -3.94
CA THR A 164 3.24 1.21 -4.14
C THR A 164 1.78 1.56 -4.44
N TYR A 165 1.14 2.27 -3.52
CA TYR A 165 -0.27 2.64 -3.60
C TYR A 165 -0.42 4.08 -4.08
N SER A 166 -1.05 4.27 -5.24
CA SER A 166 -1.45 5.59 -5.71
C SER A 166 -2.70 6.05 -4.97
N TYR A 167 -2.78 7.33 -4.63
CA TYR A 167 -3.93 7.95 -3.97
C TYR A 167 -4.08 9.39 -4.42
N ALA A 168 -5.32 9.90 -4.41
CA ALA A 168 -5.61 11.30 -4.66
C ALA A 168 -5.33 12.12 -3.39
N LYS A 169 -4.84 13.35 -3.54
CA LYS A 169 -4.66 14.28 -2.43
C LYS A 169 -5.96 14.48 -1.66
N GLY A 170 -5.89 14.42 -0.33
CA GLY A 170 -7.04 14.51 0.55
C GLY A 170 -7.88 13.23 0.66
N SER A 171 -7.47 12.13 0.01
CA SER A 171 -8.15 10.85 0.20
C SER A 171 -7.82 10.22 1.55
N SER A 172 -8.75 9.44 2.10
CA SER A 172 -8.62 8.78 3.38
C SER A 172 -7.54 7.69 3.35
N ASP A 173 -6.69 7.64 4.37
CA ASP A 173 -5.73 6.56 4.61
C ASP A 173 -6.41 5.21 4.85
N LEU A 174 -7.63 5.20 5.40
CA LEU A 174 -8.46 3.98 5.51
C LEU A 174 -8.81 3.40 4.15
N ALA A 175 -9.02 4.23 3.12
CA ALA A 175 -9.28 3.76 1.77
C ALA A 175 -8.02 3.10 1.15
N LEU A 176 -6.83 3.64 1.43
CA LEU A 176 -5.57 3.04 1.04
C LEU A 176 -5.35 1.71 1.76
N LEU A 177 -5.56 1.67 3.07
CA LEU A 177 -5.42 0.45 3.88
C LEU A 177 -6.38 -0.65 3.44
N ARG A 178 -7.64 -0.34 3.06
CA ARG A 178 -8.57 -1.35 2.49
C ARG A 178 -8.02 -1.97 1.21
N ARG A 179 -7.42 -1.17 0.33
CA ARG A 179 -6.80 -1.70 -0.91
C ARG A 179 -5.60 -2.59 -0.59
N ALA A 180 -4.75 -2.18 0.33
CA ALA A 180 -3.58 -2.96 0.75
C ALA A 180 -4.00 -4.28 1.44
N MET A 181 -5.07 -4.26 2.23
CA MET A 181 -5.64 -5.44 2.87
C MET A 181 -6.25 -6.39 1.82
N HIS A 182 -7.02 -5.88 0.87
CA HIS A 182 -7.58 -6.68 -0.22
C HIS A 182 -6.48 -7.30 -1.10
N ALA A 183 -5.41 -6.56 -1.36
CA ALA A 183 -4.25 -7.09 -2.08
C ALA A 183 -3.60 -8.25 -1.30
N MET A 184 -3.43 -8.11 0.04
CA MET A 184 -2.92 -9.21 0.88
C MET A 184 -3.82 -10.44 0.79
N ASP A 185 -5.13 -10.28 0.87
CA ASP A 185 -6.07 -11.39 0.72
C ASP A 185 -5.91 -12.11 -0.61
N THR A 186 -5.81 -11.34 -1.68
CA THR A 186 -5.66 -11.87 -3.04
C THR A 186 -4.37 -12.67 -3.19
N HIS A 187 -3.24 -12.11 -2.73
CA HIS A 187 -1.94 -12.78 -2.83
C HIS A 187 -1.83 -13.99 -1.91
N LEU A 188 -2.37 -13.90 -0.69
CA LEU A 188 -2.41 -15.01 0.26
C LEU A 188 -3.31 -16.15 -0.25
N ALA A 189 -4.48 -15.84 -0.79
CA ALA A 189 -5.37 -16.83 -1.36
C ALA A 189 -4.74 -17.55 -2.57
N ALA A 190 -4.05 -16.81 -3.45
CA ALA A 190 -3.34 -17.39 -4.59
C ALA A 190 -2.20 -18.32 -4.15
N ALA A 191 -1.39 -17.88 -3.17
CA ALA A 191 -0.33 -18.72 -2.60
C ALA A 191 -0.92 -19.97 -1.94
N TRP A 192 -1.97 -19.81 -1.14
CA TRP A 192 -2.65 -20.91 -0.45
C TRP A 192 -3.25 -21.95 -1.41
N ALA A 193 -3.86 -21.52 -2.51
CA ALA A 193 -4.40 -22.42 -3.53
C ALA A 193 -3.32 -23.30 -4.18
N ALA A 194 -2.08 -22.80 -4.24
CA ALA A 194 -0.92 -23.53 -4.77
C ALA A 194 -0.10 -24.27 -3.69
N ARG A 195 -0.65 -24.42 -2.47
CA ARG A 195 0.06 -25.03 -1.34
C ARG A 195 0.54 -26.45 -1.68
N SER A 196 1.83 -26.68 -1.43
CA SER A 196 2.44 -28.03 -1.51
C SER A 196 1.94 -28.93 -0.38
N PRO A 197 1.77 -30.24 -0.61
CA PRO A 197 1.54 -31.21 0.47
C PRO A 197 2.66 -31.22 1.53
N ASP A 198 3.87 -30.78 1.18
CA ASP A 198 5.01 -30.73 2.09
C ASP A 198 4.93 -29.56 3.09
N ALA A 199 4.07 -28.56 2.83
CA ALA A 199 3.87 -27.46 3.76
C ALA A 199 3.04 -27.90 4.98
N VAL A 200 3.58 -27.68 6.19
CA VAL A 200 2.94 -28.08 7.45
C VAL A 200 1.85 -27.11 7.93
N VAL A 201 1.82 -25.90 7.36
CA VAL A 201 0.81 -24.90 7.69
C VAL A 201 -0.59 -25.39 7.26
N GLN A 202 -1.57 -25.26 8.15
CA GLN A 202 -2.90 -25.83 7.97
C GLN A 202 -3.97 -24.80 7.64
N THR A 203 -3.66 -23.52 7.78
CA THR A 203 -4.58 -22.41 7.50
C THR A 203 -3.85 -21.28 6.76
N PRO A 204 -4.57 -20.45 5.97
CA PRO A 204 -3.98 -19.25 5.37
C PRO A 204 -3.34 -18.32 6.41
N GLY A 205 -3.94 -18.20 7.61
CA GLY A 205 -3.38 -17.40 8.69
C GLY A 205 -2.01 -17.93 9.16
N GLN A 206 -1.85 -19.24 9.32
CA GLN A 206 -0.55 -19.85 9.64
C GLN A 206 0.48 -19.63 8.52
N ALA A 207 0.04 -19.69 7.25
CA ALA A 207 0.91 -19.39 6.11
C ALA A 207 1.38 -17.95 6.13
N LEU A 208 0.52 -17.00 6.48
CA LEU A 208 0.87 -15.58 6.62
C LEU A 208 1.87 -15.35 7.76
N ILE A 209 1.69 -16.01 8.91
CA ILE A 209 2.63 -15.94 10.04
C ILE A 209 4.00 -16.47 9.61
N LEU A 210 4.05 -17.66 9.00
CA LEU A 210 5.31 -18.26 8.54
C LEU A 210 5.98 -17.39 7.47
N ALA A 211 5.21 -16.85 6.52
CA ALA A 211 5.70 -15.94 5.49
C ALA A 211 6.37 -14.69 6.10
N SER A 212 5.77 -14.11 7.15
CA SER A 212 6.32 -12.94 7.84
C SER A 212 7.68 -13.22 8.50
N ILE A 213 7.86 -14.44 9.02
CA ILE A 213 9.15 -14.89 9.57
C ILE A 213 10.18 -15.03 8.45
N ILE A 214 9.83 -15.75 7.36
CA ILE A 214 10.70 -15.95 6.20
C ILE A 214 11.13 -14.62 5.58
N GLU A 215 10.20 -13.64 5.50
CA GLU A 215 10.49 -12.30 4.99
C GLU A 215 11.57 -11.60 5.79
N LYS A 216 11.58 -11.79 7.11
CA LYS A 216 12.57 -11.17 8.01
C LYS A 216 13.89 -11.92 8.08
N GLU A 217 13.95 -13.19 7.67
CA GLU A 217 15.17 -14.02 7.72
C GLU A 217 16.08 -13.76 6.52
N THR A 218 15.54 -13.54 5.34
CA THR A 218 16.39 -13.39 4.15
C THR A 218 15.80 -12.44 3.09
N GLY A 219 16.66 -11.55 2.59
CA GLY A 219 16.42 -10.79 1.38
C GLY A 219 16.71 -11.57 0.08
N ARG A 220 17.33 -12.75 0.15
CA ARG A 220 17.73 -13.53 -1.03
C ARG A 220 16.64 -14.47 -1.49
N ALA A 221 16.23 -14.28 -2.76
CA ALA A 221 15.19 -15.11 -3.37
C ALA A 221 15.53 -16.62 -3.39
N GLN A 222 16.80 -16.96 -3.61
CA GLN A 222 17.28 -18.34 -3.73
C GLN A 222 17.23 -19.11 -2.40
N ASP A 223 17.42 -18.43 -1.26
CA ASP A 223 17.45 -19.07 0.05
C ASP A 223 16.05 -19.23 0.66
N ARG A 224 15.04 -18.45 0.20
CA ARG A 224 13.69 -18.43 0.80
C ARG A 224 13.03 -19.80 0.88
N ALA A 225 13.06 -20.56 -0.21
CA ALA A 225 12.44 -21.89 -0.24
C ALA A 225 13.15 -22.90 0.70
N MET A 226 14.47 -22.79 0.82
CA MET A 226 15.27 -23.63 1.74
C MET A 226 15.04 -23.21 3.20
N ILE A 227 15.00 -21.92 3.52
CA ILE A 227 14.67 -21.42 4.85
C ILE A 227 13.26 -21.87 5.25
N SER A 228 12.29 -21.76 4.31
CA SER A 228 10.96 -22.30 4.51
C SER A 228 10.98 -23.80 4.82
N SER A 229 11.79 -24.58 4.09
CA SER A 229 11.96 -26.02 4.36
C SER A 229 12.44 -26.28 5.78
N VAL A 230 13.45 -25.53 6.26
CA VAL A 230 13.93 -25.67 7.65
C VAL A 230 12.82 -25.43 8.66
N PHE A 231 12.06 -24.32 8.50
CA PHE A 231 10.95 -24.03 9.42
C PHE A 231 9.83 -25.06 9.34
N ASN A 232 9.45 -25.50 8.14
CA ASN A 232 8.46 -26.58 7.98
C ASN A 232 8.95 -27.88 8.63
N ASN A 233 10.21 -28.25 8.47
CA ASN A 233 10.78 -29.45 9.09
C ASN A 233 10.80 -29.35 10.62
N ARG A 234 11.21 -28.20 11.18
CA ARG A 234 11.16 -27.96 12.63
C ARG A 234 9.73 -28.03 13.18
N LEU A 235 8.77 -27.37 12.53
CA LEU A 235 7.35 -27.42 12.92
C LEU A 235 6.81 -28.86 12.90
N ARG A 236 7.17 -29.65 11.89
CA ARG A 236 6.73 -31.04 11.71
C ARG A 236 7.14 -31.95 12.87
N ILE A 237 8.33 -31.73 13.45
CA ILE A 237 8.87 -32.51 14.56
C ILE A 237 8.70 -31.83 15.93
N GLY A 238 7.94 -30.72 16.02
CA GLY A 238 7.74 -29.97 17.25
C GLY A 238 8.98 -29.22 17.76
N MET A 239 10.00 -29.05 16.90
CA MET A 239 11.21 -28.31 17.23
C MET A 239 10.92 -26.80 17.24
N ARG A 240 11.51 -26.06 18.19
CA ARG A 240 11.39 -24.60 18.28
C ARG A 240 11.98 -23.93 17.03
N LEU A 241 11.34 -22.85 16.56
CA LEU A 241 11.81 -22.13 15.35
C LEU A 241 13.13 -21.40 15.60
N GLN A 242 13.37 -20.85 16.80
CA GLN A 242 14.60 -20.18 17.20
C GLN A 242 15.06 -19.13 16.18
N THR A 243 14.17 -18.20 15.88
CA THR A 243 14.38 -17.12 14.92
C THR A 243 14.46 -15.78 15.62
N ASP A 244 15.57 -15.08 15.44
CA ASP A 244 15.84 -13.77 16.06
C ASP A 244 14.79 -12.72 15.72
N PRO A 245 14.31 -12.59 14.47
CA PRO A 245 13.27 -11.63 14.10
C PRO A 245 12.01 -11.69 14.96
N SER A 246 11.59 -12.88 15.41
CA SER A 246 10.41 -13.01 16.26
C SER A 246 10.64 -12.44 17.67
N VAL A 247 11.83 -12.64 18.22
CA VAL A 247 12.22 -12.06 19.51
C VAL A 247 12.32 -10.53 19.40
N ILE A 248 12.97 -10.04 18.36
CA ILE A 248 13.10 -8.60 18.07
C ILE A 248 11.71 -7.95 17.96
N TYR A 249 10.78 -8.60 17.26
CA TYR A 249 9.40 -8.11 17.17
C TYR A 249 8.73 -8.06 18.55
N GLY A 250 8.91 -9.10 19.36
CA GLY A 250 8.37 -9.18 20.72
C GLY A 250 8.91 -8.11 21.68
N LEU A 251 10.18 -7.70 21.52
CA LEU A 251 10.77 -6.58 22.24
C LEU A 251 10.18 -5.22 21.85
N GLY A 252 9.66 -5.12 20.64
CA GLY A 252 8.97 -3.94 20.14
C GLY A 252 9.81 -2.67 20.18
N ALA A 253 9.32 -1.61 20.84
CA ALA A 253 10.02 -0.34 20.95
C ALA A 253 11.25 -0.39 21.88
N GLY A 254 11.36 -1.42 22.73
CA GLY A 254 12.50 -1.63 23.62
C GLY A 254 13.75 -2.17 22.93
N PHE A 255 13.64 -2.61 21.65
CA PHE A 255 14.80 -3.10 20.92
C PHE A 255 15.73 -1.96 20.49
N ASP A 256 16.96 -1.97 21.01
CA ASP A 256 17.98 -0.95 20.78
C ASP A 256 18.95 -1.24 19.60
N GLY A 257 18.66 -2.30 18.83
CA GLY A 257 19.50 -2.76 17.72
C GLY A 257 20.46 -3.89 18.06
N ASN A 258 20.54 -4.28 19.35
CA ASN A 258 21.43 -5.38 19.80
C ASN A 258 20.62 -6.44 20.55
N LEU A 259 20.52 -7.63 19.97
CA LEU A 259 19.84 -8.78 20.57
C LEU A 259 20.78 -9.47 21.57
N ARG A 260 20.41 -9.48 22.83
CA ARG A 260 21.23 -10.02 23.92
C ARG A 260 20.75 -11.40 24.33
N LYS A 261 21.65 -12.16 24.97
CA LYS A 261 21.31 -13.50 25.52
C LYS A 261 20.12 -13.46 26.48
N VAL A 262 19.97 -12.38 27.27
CA VAL A 262 18.82 -12.21 28.17
C VAL A 262 17.51 -12.11 27.41
N ASP A 263 17.51 -11.48 26.22
CA ASP A 263 16.32 -11.34 25.38
C ASP A 263 15.86 -12.69 24.82
N LEU A 264 16.82 -13.56 24.47
CA LEU A 264 16.54 -14.93 24.02
C LEU A 264 15.99 -15.84 25.13
N LEU A 265 16.26 -15.52 26.39
CA LEU A 265 15.79 -16.27 27.55
C LEU A 265 14.47 -15.73 28.13
N ASN A 266 14.11 -14.49 27.81
CA ASN A 266 12.88 -13.85 28.27
C ASN A 266 11.66 -14.43 27.54
N ASP A 267 10.77 -15.09 28.30
CA ASP A 267 9.59 -15.74 27.71
C ASP A 267 8.51 -14.71 27.36
N THR A 268 8.32 -14.49 26.06
CA THR A 268 7.24 -13.67 25.50
C THR A 268 6.43 -14.51 24.49
N PRO A 269 5.19 -14.11 24.15
CA PRO A 269 4.40 -14.81 23.14
C PRO A 269 5.10 -14.95 21.76
N TYR A 270 6.07 -14.09 21.47
CA TYR A 270 6.82 -14.08 20.21
C TYR A 270 8.21 -14.74 20.33
N ASN A 271 8.62 -15.18 21.54
CA ASN A 271 9.95 -15.77 21.69
C ASN A 271 9.97 -17.23 21.25
N THR A 272 10.40 -17.46 20.02
CA THR A 272 10.52 -18.81 19.43
C THR A 272 11.73 -19.61 19.92
N TYR A 273 12.57 -19.07 20.84
CA TYR A 273 13.60 -19.81 21.57
C TYR A 273 13.02 -20.47 22.81
N THR A 274 11.97 -19.90 23.43
CA THR A 274 11.33 -20.45 24.62
C THR A 274 10.06 -21.22 24.31
N ARG A 275 9.35 -20.84 23.24
CA ARG A 275 8.06 -21.42 22.83
C ARG A 275 8.16 -22.17 21.51
N ALA A 276 7.47 -23.31 21.42
CA ALA A 276 7.35 -24.10 20.21
C ALA A 276 6.20 -23.60 19.34
N GLY A 277 6.26 -23.89 18.05
CA GLY A 277 5.26 -23.51 17.06
C GLY A 277 5.43 -22.10 16.49
N LEU A 278 4.39 -21.63 15.82
CA LEU A 278 4.32 -20.29 15.26
C LEU A 278 3.97 -19.26 16.33
N PRO A 279 4.45 -18.02 16.24
CA PRO A 279 3.99 -16.92 17.11
C PRO A 279 2.50 -16.62 16.86
N PRO A 280 1.84 -15.86 17.77
CA PRO A 280 0.39 -15.64 17.71
C PRO A 280 -0.08 -14.83 16.51
N THR A 281 0.77 -13.96 15.96
CA THR A 281 0.47 -13.13 14.78
C THR A 281 1.68 -13.10 13.84
N PRO A 282 1.52 -12.61 12.60
CA PRO A 282 2.67 -12.20 11.79
C PRO A 282 3.55 -11.19 12.56
N ILE A 283 4.80 -11.05 12.13
CA ILE A 283 5.78 -10.13 12.70
C ILE A 283 6.21 -9.02 11.72
N ALA A 284 5.70 -9.08 10.50
CA ALA A 284 5.95 -8.11 9.43
C ALA A 284 4.90 -8.28 8.31
N MET A 285 4.90 -7.36 7.36
CA MET A 285 4.17 -7.42 6.09
C MET A 285 4.99 -8.25 5.09
N PRO A 286 4.64 -9.51 4.79
CA PRO A 286 5.40 -10.32 3.84
C PRO A 286 5.04 -9.97 2.39
N GLY A 287 6.05 -9.94 1.52
CA GLY A 287 5.87 -9.81 0.09
C GLY A 287 5.49 -11.13 -0.60
N LYS A 288 5.23 -11.06 -1.90
CA LYS A 288 4.82 -12.22 -2.71
C LYS A 288 5.75 -13.42 -2.57
N ALA A 289 7.06 -13.18 -2.62
CA ALA A 289 8.04 -14.26 -2.59
C ALA A 289 8.05 -15.03 -1.26
N ALA A 290 7.85 -14.35 -0.13
CA ALA A 290 7.76 -14.99 1.18
C ALA A 290 6.43 -15.74 1.36
N LEU A 291 5.31 -15.20 0.86
CA LEU A 291 4.01 -15.89 0.86
C LEU A 291 4.10 -17.23 0.10
N TRP A 292 4.70 -17.22 -1.09
CA TRP A 292 4.87 -18.44 -1.87
C TRP A 292 5.83 -19.42 -1.21
N ALA A 293 6.96 -18.95 -0.67
CA ALA A 293 7.91 -19.79 0.04
C ALA A 293 7.29 -20.50 1.25
N ALA A 294 6.43 -19.82 2.00
CA ALA A 294 5.75 -20.39 3.18
C ALA A 294 4.88 -21.61 2.83
N VAL A 295 4.31 -21.65 1.63
CA VAL A 295 3.41 -22.72 1.18
C VAL A 295 4.07 -23.68 0.19
N GLN A 296 5.25 -23.35 -0.33
CA GLN A 296 6.05 -24.19 -1.24
C GLN A 296 7.48 -24.29 -0.75
N PRO A 297 7.72 -24.99 0.39
CA PRO A 297 9.07 -25.23 0.88
C PRO A 297 9.87 -26.08 -0.12
N ALA A 298 11.20 -25.88 -0.16
CA ALA A 298 12.06 -26.77 -0.89
C ALA A 298 12.03 -28.19 -0.29
N GLN A 299 12.20 -29.20 -1.12
CA GLN A 299 12.36 -30.58 -0.66
C GLN A 299 13.74 -30.77 -0.03
N SER A 300 13.79 -30.77 1.28
CA SER A 300 15.04 -30.90 2.06
C SER A 300 14.74 -31.46 3.44
N LYS A 301 15.74 -32.12 4.03
CA LYS A 301 15.74 -32.60 5.43
C LYS A 301 16.47 -31.64 6.38
N ALA A 302 16.89 -30.46 5.88
CA ALA A 302 17.62 -29.48 6.67
C ALA A 302 16.78 -28.99 7.88
N LEU A 303 17.46 -28.96 9.04
CA LEU A 303 16.91 -28.43 10.30
C LEU A 303 17.63 -27.17 10.76
N TYR A 304 18.75 -26.83 10.16
CA TYR A 304 19.63 -25.73 10.56
C TYR A 304 20.11 -24.97 9.33
N PHE A 305 20.35 -23.68 9.50
CA PHE A 305 21.06 -22.86 8.52
C PHE A 305 21.97 -21.85 9.24
N VAL A 306 23.01 -21.41 8.56
CA VAL A 306 23.95 -20.37 9.00
C VAL A 306 24.42 -19.53 7.83
N ALA A 307 24.53 -18.21 8.01
CA ALA A 307 25.06 -17.32 7.00
C ALA A 307 26.53 -17.63 6.69
N ARG A 308 26.89 -17.69 5.39
CA ARG A 308 28.28 -17.93 4.94
C ARG A 308 29.14 -16.66 4.96
N GLY A 309 28.52 -15.48 5.09
CA GLY A 309 29.21 -14.19 5.02
C GLY A 309 29.30 -13.58 3.61
N ASP A 310 28.98 -14.32 2.57
CA ASP A 310 28.84 -13.87 1.18
C ASP A 310 27.39 -13.53 0.80
N GLY A 311 26.53 -13.53 1.81
CA GLY A 311 25.07 -13.32 1.71
C GLY A 311 24.31 -14.60 1.40
N THR A 312 24.93 -15.78 1.21
CA THR A 312 24.25 -17.08 1.10
C THR A 312 24.20 -17.79 2.44
N SER A 313 23.35 -18.84 2.53
CA SER A 313 23.24 -19.68 3.72
C SER A 313 23.77 -21.08 3.47
N ALA A 314 24.36 -21.69 4.50
CA ALA A 314 24.69 -23.11 4.54
C ALA A 314 23.61 -23.85 5.32
N PHE A 315 23.05 -24.90 4.75
CA PHE A 315 21.97 -25.69 5.33
C PHE A 315 22.50 -27.03 5.85
N SER A 316 21.97 -27.50 6.98
CA SER A 316 22.45 -28.74 7.64
C SER A 316 21.28 -29.54 8.21
N GLU A 317 21.37 -30.86 8.14
CA GLU A 317 20.35 -31.78 8.67
C GLU A 317 20.57 -32.11 10.16
N SER A 318 21.81 -31.97 10.67
CA SER A 318 22.18 -32.30 12.04
C SER A 318 22.85 -31.10 12.74
N LEU A 319 22.76 -31.08 14.08
CA LEU A 319 23.42 -30.06 14.90
C LEU A 319 24.96 -30.11 14.75
N ASP A 320 25.57 -31.30 14.64
CA ASP A 320 27.01 -31.44 14.47
C ASP A 320 27.47 -30.83 13.13
N ALA A 321 26.71 -31.07 12.05
CA ALA A 321 27.00 -30.46 10.76
C ALA A 321 26.84 -28.95 10.81
N HIS A 322 25.80 -28.45 11.49
CA HIS A 322 25.59 -27.02 11.72
C HIS A 322 26.75 -26.39 12.51
N ASN A 323 27.16 -27.01 13.62
CA ASN A 323 28.26 -26.49 14.43
C ASN A 323 29.56 -26.40 13.62
N ARG A 324 29.85 -27.38 12.78
CA ARG A 324 30.99 -27.32 11.84
C ARG A 324 30.88 -26.15 10.88
N ALA A 325 29.69 -25.91 10.33
CA ALA A 325 29.43 -24.79 9.43
C ALA A 325 29.56 -23.43 10.15
N VAL A 326 29.10 -23.32 11.41
CA VAL A 326 29.29 -22.10 12.24
C VAL A 326 30.79 -21.83 12.46
N VAL A 327 31.55 -22.85 12.83
CA VAL A 327 33.01 -22.70 12.98
C VAL A 327 33.66 -22.26 11.67
N GLN A 328 33.26 -22.86 10.56
CA GLN A 328 33.82 -22.57 9.24
C GLN A 328 33.50 -21.14 8.78
N TYR A 329 32.27 -20.68 8.93
CA TYR A 329 31.80 -19.43 8.30
C TYR A 329 31.75 -18.24 9.23
N GLN A 330 31.56 -18.42 10.53
CA GLN A 330 31.41 -17.33 11.49
C GLN A 330 32.60 -17.20 12.45
N LEU A 331 33.20 -18.28 12.91
CA LEU A 331 34.27 -18.24 13.93
C LEU A 331 35.69 -18.22 13.33
N ARG A 332 35.91 -18.80 12.16
CA ARG A 332 37.15 -18.59 11.43
C ARG A 332 37.11 -17.20 10.81
N LYS A 333 37.67 -16.21 11.52
CA LYS A 333 37.98 -14.90 10.92
C LYS A 333 38.89 -15.18 9.71
N GLN A 334 38.43 -14.85 8.50
CA GLN A 334 39.34 -14.76 7.36
C GLN A 334 40.45 -13.76 7.78
N PRO A 335 41.73 -14.12 7.55
CA PRO A 335 42.78 -13.13 7.73
C PRO A 335 42.49 -11.96 6.82
N ALA A 336 42.50 -10.75 7.40
CA ALA A 336 42.31 -9.53 6.65
C ALA A 336 43.23 -9.57 5.43
N ALA A 337 42.64 -9.47 4.24
CA ALA A 337 43.42 -9.24 3.02
C ALA A 337 44.25 -7.97 3.24
N LYS A 338 45.60 -8.15 3.22
CA LYS A 338 46.56 -7.04 3.27
C LYS A 338 46.48 -6.22 2.00
#